data_541939a123151e8ee36f100a7840e951
#
_entry.id   541939a123151e8ee36f100a7840e951
#
_cell.length_a   1.000
_cell.length_b   1.000
_cell.length_c   1.000
_cell.angle_alpha   90.00
_cell.angle_beta   90.00
_cell.angle_gamma   90.00
#
_symmetry.space_group_name_H-M   'P 1'
#
loop_
_entity.id
_entity.type
_entity.pdbx_description
1 polymer ?
#
loop_
_entity_poly.entity_id
_entity_poly.type
_entity_poly.pdbx_seq_one_letter_code
_entity_poly.pdbx_strand_id
1 'polypeptide(L)'
;MIILNSKKRLITLFLVLVSGVIIFILGLGTTGLVDETPPLFAAAARAMSESGDWLTPKVNGIFRFDKPPLIYWLMGFFYSLPKNETWDSLGTLAARLPSALGSLFLMLMIGDTLFCWPQKGDKQLLTPIVASLAFA
;
A
#
# COMPACT_ATOMS: atom_id res chain seq x y z
N MET A 1 33.25 12.50 2.48
CA MET A 1 31.96 13.21 2.52
C MET A 1 30.81 12.41 1.89
N ILE A 2 30.98 11.80 0.72
CA ILE A 2 29.94 11.02 -0.01
C ILE A 2 29.46 9.78 0.79
N ILE A 3 30.37 9.01 1.38
CA ILE A 3 30.06 7.76 2.12
C ILE A 3 29.28 8.04 3.41
N LEU A 4 29.59 9.13 4.11
CA LEU A 4 28.89 9.51 5.35
C LEU A 4 27.45 9.94 5.06
N ASN A 5 27.22 10.58 3.92
CA ASN A 5 25.88 10.98 3.47
C ASN A 5 25.04 9.77 3.05
N SER A 6 25.66 8.75 2.42
CA SER A 6 24.99 7.50 2.05
C SER A 6 24.51 6.72 3.28
N LYS A 7 25.31 6.61 4.34
CA LYS A 7 24.88 5.94 5.59
C LYS A 7 23.71 6.66 6.26
N LYS A 8 23.75 7.99 6.33
CA LYS A 8 22.65 8.80 6.89
C LYS A 8 21.36 8.61 6.08
N ARG A 9 21.45 8.59 4.75
CA ARG A 9 20.31 8.34 3.85
C ARG A 9 19.69 6.97 4.12
N LEU A 10 20.50 5.92 4.21
CA LEU A 10 20.01 4.57 4.49
C LEU A 10 19.33 4.48 5.87
N ILE A 11 19.88 5.11 6.90
CA ILE A 11 19.25 5.16 8.23
C ILE A 11 17.91 5.89 8.17
N THR A 12 17.85 7.03 7.49
CA THR A 12 16.59 7.79 7.33
C THR A 12 15.53 6.97 6.61
N LEU A 13 15.87 6.36 5.48
CA LEU A 13 14.94 5.53 4.72
C LEU A 13 14.50 4.29 5.50
N PHE A 14 15.40 3.70 6.28
CA PHE A 14 15.06 2.58 7.16
C PHE A 14 14.07 2.99 8.25
N LEU A 15 14.28 4.14 8.91
CA LEU A 15 13.35 4.65 9.91
C LEU A 15 11.98 5.00 9.31
N VAL A 16 11.96 5.61 8.12
CA VAL A 16 10.72 5.89 7.38
C VAL A 16 10.02 4.60 6.97
N LEU A 17 10.77 3.59 6.50
CA LEU A 17 10.21 2.28 6.16
C LEU A 17 9.58 1.60 7.38
N VAL A 18 10.30 1.54 8.50
CA VAL A 18 9.80 0.91 9.74
C VAL A 18 8.53 1.60 10.23
N SER A 19 8.53 2.94 10.29
CA SER A 19 7.33 3.69 10.69
C SER A 19 6.17 3.49 9.71
N GLY A 20 6.41 3.48 8.40
CA GLY A 20 5.38 3.22 7.40
C GLY A 20 4.80 1.79 7.48
N VAL A 21 5.63 0.79 7.73
CA VAL A 21 5.16 -0.60 7.97
C VAL A 21 4.27 -0.66 9.20
N ILE A 22 4.67 0.01 10.29
CA ILE A 22 3.86 0.08 11.51
C ILE A 22 2.51 0.72 11.25
N ILE A 23 2.46 1.83 10.53
CA ILE A 23 1.24 2.61 10.31
C ILE A 23 0.33 1.94 9.28
N PHE A 24 0.86 1.50 8.13
CA PHE A 24 0.04 1.05 7.01
C PHE A 24 -0.16 -0.46 6.92
N ILE A 25 0.72 -1.27 7.51
CA ILE A 25 0.68 -2.73 7.37
C ILE A 25 0.20 -3.43 8.64
N LEU A 26 0.66 -2.96 9.83
CA LEU A 26 0.23 -3.60 11.09
C LEU A 26 -1.28 -3.40 11.30
N GLY A 27 -1.98 -4.53 11.49
CA GLY A 27 -3.42 -4.51 11.72
C GLY A 27 -4.28 -4.45 10.46
N LEU A 28 -3.70 -4.47 9.26
CA LEU A 28 -4.43 -4.33 8.00
C LEU A 28 -5.52 -5.40 7.81
N GLY A 29 -5.25 -6.64 8.22
CA GLY A 29 -6.18 -7.78 8.12
C GLY A 29 -7.03 -8.05 9.37
N THR A 30 -6.98 -7.21 10.40
CA THR A 30 -7.67 -7.47 11.67
C THR A 30 -9.13 -7.02 11.68
N THR A 31 -9.52 -6.14 10.79
CA THR A 31 -10.88 -5.60 10.69
C THR A 31 -11.51 -5.92 9.34
N GLY A 32 -12.81 -6.25 9.36
CA GLY A 32 -13.58 -6.44 8.13
C GLY A 32 -13.63 -5.17 7.25
N LEU A 33 -14.00 -5.34 5.99
CA LEU A 33 -14.33 -4.20 5.14
C LEU A 33 -15.68 -3.64 5.59
N VAL A 34 -15.66 -2.41 6.08
CA VAL A 34 -16.84 -1.68 6.54
C VAL A 34 -17.22 -0.69 5.44
N ASP A 35 -18.52 -0.39 5.32
CA ASP A 35 -19.07 0.46 4.27
C ASP A 35 -19.44 -0.31 2.97
N GLU A 36 -20.27 0.27 2.12
CA GLU A 36 -20.81 -0.40 0.93
C GLU A 36 -19.77 -0.55 -0.19
N THR A 37 -18.90 0.42 -0.35
CA THR A 37 -18.01 0.52 -1.53
C THR A 37 -16.81 -0.43 -1.49
N PRO A 38 -16.02 -0.50 -0.40
CA PRO A 38 -14.85 -1.38 -0.35
C PRO A 38 -15.15 -2.87 -0.52
N PRO A 39 -16.22 -3.44 0.09
CA PRO A 39 -16.57 -4.84 -0.13
C PRO A 39 -16.95 -5.15 -1.58
N LEU A 40 -17.61 -4.23 -2.28
CA LEU A 40 -17.98 -4.41 -3.68
C LEU A 40 -16.75 -4.52 -4.60
N PHE A 41 -15.72 -3.67 -4.38
CA PHE A 41 -14.47 -3.77 -5.14
C PHE A 41 -13.71 -5.04 -4.83
N ALA A 42 -13.64 -5.42 -3.56
CA ALA A 42 -13.03 -6.66 -3.13
C ALA A 42 -13.73 -7.89 -3.74
N ALA A 43 -15.05 -7.92 -3.73
CA ALA A 43 -15.83 -9.00 -4.34
C ALA A 43 -15.63 -9.08 -5.85
N ALA A 44 -15.63 -7.94 -6.57
CA ALA A 44 -15.36 -7.91 -8.00
C ALA A 44 -13.94 -8.41 -8.32
N ALA A 45 -12.93 -7.91 -7.61
CA ALA A 45 -11.54 -8.32 -7.80
C ALA A 45 -11.32 -9.81 -7.50
N ARG A 46 -11.96 -10.33 -6.46
CA ARG A 46 -11.94 -11.75 -6.13
C ARG A 46 -12.60 -12.58 -7.22
N ALA A 47 -13.77 -12.21 -7.69
CA ALA A 47 -14.46 -12.88 -8.80
C ALA A 47 -13.61 -12.91 -10.09
N MET A 48 -12.90 -11.82 -10.38
CA MET A 48 -11.96 -11.76 -11.52
C MET A 48 -10.81 -12.75 -11.35
N SER A 49 -10.22 -12.85 -10.17
CA SER A 49 -9.13 -13.79 -9.88
C SER A 49 -9.57 -15.25 -9.92
N GLU A 50 -10.78 -15.56 -9.46
CA GLU A 50 -11.36 -16.89 -9.45
C GLU A 50 -11.80 -17.36 -10.84
N SER A 51 -12.39 -16.46 -11.64
CA SER A 51 -12.88 -16.78 -12.99
C SER A 51 -11.81 -16.74 -14.08
N GLY A 52 -10.69 -16.07 -13.82
CA GLY A 52 -9.67 -15.76 -14.84
C GLY A 52 -10.07 -14.68 -15.84
N ASP A 53 -11.25 -14.08 -15.69
CA ASP A 53 -11.71 -12.96 -16.53
C ASP A 53 -11.25 -11.63 -15.92
N TRP A 54 -10.07 -11.18 -16.32
CA TRP A 54 -9.44 -9.94 -15.83
C TRP A 54 -9.97 -8.66 -16.50
N LEU A 55 -10.88 -8.78 -17.45
CA LEU A 55 -11.43 -7.63 -18.19
C LEU A 55 -12.79 -7.20 -17.66
N THR A 56 -13.56 -8.14 -17.11
CA THR A 56 -14.97 -7.93 -16.82
C THR A 56 -15.26 -8.03 -15.32
N PRO A 57 -15.22 -6.92 -14.56
CA PRO A 57 -15.55 -6.95 -13.14
C PRO A 57 -17.04 -7.27 -12.95
N LYS A 58 -17.34 -8.29 -12.13
CA LYS A 58 -18.69 -8.76 -11.82
C LYS A 58 -18.87 -8.93 -10.32
N VAL A 59 -20.04 -8.54 -9.80
CA VAL A 59 -20.46 -8.85 -8.44
C VAL A 59 -21.85 -9.48 -8.51
N ASN A 60 -21.98 -10.70 -8.00
CA ASN A 60 -23.24 -11.46 -8.08
C ASN A 60 -23.80 -11.58 -9.52
N GLY A 61 -22.92 -11.74 -10.50
CA GLY A 61 -23.29 -11.81 -11.92
C GLY A 61 -23.59 -10.47 -12.61
N ILE A 62 -23.60 -9.36 -11.87
CA ILE A 62 -23.86 -8.02 -12.42
C ILE A 62 -22.52 -7.36 -12.78
N PHE A 63 -22.44 -6.81 -13.98
CA PHE A 63 -21.27 -6.08 -14.47
C PHE A 63 -21.07 -4.76 -13.71
N ARG A 64 -19.80 -4.44 -13.41
CA ARG A 64 -19.40 -3.25 -12.66
C ARG A 64 -18.29 -2.49 -13.38
N PHE A 65 -18.67 -1.55 -14.25
CA PHE A 65 -17.74 -0.68 -14.99
C PHE A 65 -17.69 0.76 -14.43
N ASP A 66 -18.06 0.93 -13.19
CA ASP A 66 -18.15 2.23 -12.49
C ASP A 66 -16.79 2.80 -12.09
N LYS A 67 -15.73 2.00 -12.12
CA LYS A 67 -14.36 2.44 -11.78
C LYS A 67 -13.33 1.92 -12.78
N PRO A 68 -12.16 2.63 -12.88
CA PRO A 68 -11.04 2.17 -13.70
C PRO A 68 -10.57 0.76 -13.29
N PRO A 69 -10.14 -0.08 -14.23
CA PRO A 69 -9.82 -1.49 -13.96
C PRO A 69 -8.60 -1.71 -13.08
N LEU A 70 -7.71 -0.72 -12.96
CA LEU A 70 -6.46 -0.84 -12.21
C LEU A 70 -6.65 -1.29 -10.76
N ILE A 71 -7.67 -0.74 -10.07
CA ILE A 71 -7.92 -1.12 -8.67
C ILE A 71 -8.33 -2.58 -8.55
N TYR A 72 -9.16 -3.08 -9.46
CA TYR A 72 -9.57 -4.48 -9.49
C TYR A 72 -8.38 -5.41 -9.78
N TRP A 73 -7.51 -5.04 -10.73
CA TRP A 73 -6.32 -5.80 -11.08
C TRP A 73 -5.33 -5.89 -9.92
N LEU A 74 -5.08 -4.79 -9.23
CA LEU A 74 -4.19 -4.77 -8.08
C LEU A 74 -4.73 -5.64 -6.92
N MET A 75 -6.00 -5.52 -6.59
CA MET A 75 -6.63 -6.38 -5.58
C MET A 75 -6.68 -7.84 -6.04
N GLY A 76 -7.11 -8.09 -7.28
CA GLY A 76 -7.20 -9.43 -7.87
C GLY A 76 -5.88 -10.18 -7.90
N PHE A 77 -4.77 -9.46 -8.14
CA PHE A 77 -3.43 -10.02 -8.04
C PHE A 77 -3.17 -10.61 -6.65
N PHE A 78 -3.50 -9.89 -5.58
CA PHE A 78 -3.34 -10.41 -4.22
C PHE A 78 -4.32 -11.53 -3.90
N TYR A 79 -5.55 -11.51 -4.43
CA TYR A 79 -6.49 -12.61 -4.31
C TYR A 79 -6.06 -13.87 -5.07
N SER A 80 -5.29 -13.74 -6.15
CA SER A 80 -4.78 -14.89 -6.91
C SER A 80 -3.59 -15.59 -6.24
N LEU A 81 -3.01 -15.03 -5.17
CA LEU A 81 -1.91 -15.66 -4.45
C LEU A 81 -2.37 -16.96 -3.77
N PRO A 82 -1.57 -18.04 -3.84
CA PRO A 82 -1.95 -19.31 -3.27
C PRO A 82 -2.10 -19.23 -1.74
N LYS A 83 -3.08 -19.95 -1.19
CA LYS A 83 -3.36 -20.05 0.25
C LYS A 83 -3.77 -18.72 0.92
N ASN A 84 -4.55 -17.89 0.21
CA ASN A 84 -5.07 -16.66 0.79
C ASN A 84 -5.87 -16.89 2.08
N GLU A 85 -6.53 -18.05 2.24
CA GLU A 85 -7.25 -18.42 3.45
C GLU A 85 -6.35 -18.53 4.70
N THR A 86 -5.05 -18.81 4.52
CA THR A 86 -4.11 -18.93 5.63
C THR A 86 -3.52 -17.60 6.08
N TRP A 87 -3.34 -16.64 5.18
CA TRP A 87 -2.77 -15.33 5.49
C TRP A 87 -3.80 -14.19 5.47
N ASP A 88 -4.97 -14.42 4.88
CA ASP A 88 -6.07 -13.45 4.77
C ASP A 88 -7.42 -14.16 5.01
N SER A 89 -7.62 -14.67 6.21
CA SER A 89 -8.84 -15.40 6.60
C SER A 89 -10.12 -14.57 6.48
N LEU A 90 -10.01 -13.25 6.60
CA LEU A 90 -11.15 -12.32 6.47
C LEU A 90 -11.34 -11.81 5.03
N GLY A 91 -10.42 -12.09 4.11
CA GLY A 91 -10.46 -11.57 2.75
C GLY A 91 -10.26 -10.05 2.64
N THR A 92 -9.74 -9.42 3.69
CA THR A 92 -9.63 -7.95 3.78
C THR A 92 -8.22 -7.47 3.53
N LEU A 93 -7.22 -8.29 3.84
CA LEU A 93 -5.81 -7.96 3.65
C LEU A 93 -5.48 -7.77 2.16
N ALA A 94 -5.90 -8.74 1.32
CA ALA A 94 -5.70 -8.68 -0.14
C ALA A 94 -6.30 -7.42 -0.76
N ALA A 95 -7.48 -7.00 -0.30
CA ALA A 95 -8.14 -5.79 -0.76
C ALA A 95 -7.41 -4.50 -0.37
N ARG A 96 -6.77 -4.47 0.81
CA ARG A 96 -6.12 -3.27 1.38
C ARG A 96 -4.64 -3.15 1.01
N LEU A 97 -3.96 -4.27 0.72
CA LEU A 97 -2.54 -4.30 0.41
C LEU A 97 -2.13 -3.33 -0.71
N PRO A 98 -2.85 -3.21 -1.85
CA PRO A 98 -2.46 -2.28 -2.89
C PRO A 98 -2.35 -0.84 -2.40
N SER A 99 -3.33 -0.37 -1.64
CA SER A 99 -3.35 0.99 -1.10
C SER A 99 -2.27 1.19 -0.04
N ALA A 100 -2.09 0.22 0.87
CA ALA A 100 -1.07 0.29 1.91
C ALA A 100 0.35 0.31 1.33
N LEU A 101 0.63 -0.52 0.32
CA LEU A 101 1.92 -0.53 -0.38
C LEU A 101 2.14 0.76 -1.18
N GLY A 102 1.10 1.29 -1.82
CA GLY A 102 1.16 2.57 -2.51
C GLY A 102 1.48 3.73 -1.57
N SER A 103 0.83 3.78 -0.41
CA SER A 103 1.10 4.78 0.64
C SER A 103 2.51 4.65 1.21
N LEU A 104 2.97 3.43 1.48
CA LEU A 104 4.34 3.17 1.94
C LEU A 104 5.38 3.62 0.90
N PHE A 105 5.15 3.30 -0.37
CA PHE A 105 6.03 3.71 -1.46
C PHE A 105 6.10 5.25 -1.58
N LEU A 106 4.95 5.92 -1.52
CA LEU A 106 4.90 7.39 -1.58
C LEU A 106 5.60 8.02 -0.37
N MET A 107 5.41 7.46 0.82
CA MET A 107 6.10 7.90 2.04
C MET A 107 7.63 7.78 1.92
N LEU A 108 8.13 6.68 1.35
CA LEU A 108 9.55 6.49 1.07
C LEU A 108 10.07 7.49 0.02
N MET A 109 9.31 7.75 -1.04
CA MET A 109 9.68 8.75 -2.05
C MET A 109 9.76 10.15 -1.47
N ILE A 110 8.82 10.55 -0.62
CA ILE A 110 8.86 11.84 0.09
C ILE A 110 10.12 11.91 0.95
N GLY A 111 10.40 10.87 1.75
CA GLY A 111 11.58 10.80 2.60
C GLY A 111 12.88 10.92 1.81
N ASP A 112 13.00 10.21 0.70
CA ASP A 112 14.19 10.22 -0.15
C ASP A 112 14.39 11.57 -0.85
N THR A 113 13.31 12.12 -1.41
CA THR A 113 13.34 13.43 -2.09
C THR A 113 13.77 14.53 -1.14
N LEU A 114 13.20 14.56 0.07
CA LEU A 114 13.55 15.57 1.07
C LEU A 114 14.95 15.39 1.65
N PHE A 115 15.43 14.14 1.72
CA PHE A 115 16.82 13.89 2.11
C PHE A 115 17.81 14.43 1.06
N CYS A 116 17.49 14.27 -0.22
CA CYS A 116 18.32 14.78 -1.33
C CYS A 116 18.20 16.31 -1.51
N TRP A 117 17.16 16.94 -0.97
CA TRP A 117 16.96 18.38 -1.07
C TRP A 117 17.99 19.14 -0.24
N PRO A 118 18.59 20.24 -0.75
CA PRO A 118 19.56 21.03 -0.01
C PRO A 118 18.99 21.58 1.30
N GLN A 119 19.50 21.11 2.42
CA GLN A 119 19.08 21.53 3.76
C GLN A 119 20.22 22.30 4.45
N LYS A 120 19.88 23.34 5.22
CA LYS A 120 20.84 24.06 6.05
C LYS A 120 20.90 23.42 7.44
N GLY A 121 22.11 23.01 7.87
CA GLY A 121 22.38 22.51 9.23
C GLY A 121 21.93 21.07 9.49
N ASP A 122 21.66 20.73 10.76
CA ASP A 122 21.34 19.38 11.22
C ASP A 122 19.94 18.87 10.85
N LYS A 123 19.19 19.63 10.07
CA LYS A 123 17.82 19.28 9.67
C LYS A 123 17.72 18.16 8.63
N GLN A 124 18.85 17.74 8.06
CA GLN A 124 18.90 16.75 6.98
C GLN A 124 18.30 15.36 7.36
N LEU A 125 18.33 14.99 8.63
CA LEU A 125 17.70 13.76 9.13
C LEU A 125 16.25 13.97 9.56
N LEU A 126 15.98 15.07 10.27
CA LEU A 126 14.66 15.32 10.88
C LEU A 126 13.60 15.67 9.84
N THR A 127 13.91 16.52 8.87
CA THR A 127 12.94 17.00 7.88
C THR A 127 12.28 15.87 7.08
N PRO A 128 13.02 14.92 6.50
CA PRO A 128 12.38 13.82 5.76
C PRO A 128 11.55 12.90 6.67
N ILE A 129 11.99 12.62 7.89
CA ILE A 129 11.25 11.78 8.84
C ILE A 129 9.93 12.46 9.23
N VAL A 130 10.00 13.73 9.68
CA VAL A 130 8.80 14.46 10.11
C VAL A 130 7.80 14.65 8.97
N ALA A 131 8.28 15.01 7.78
CA ALA A 131 7.40 15.19 6.62
C ALA A 131 6.76 13.86 6.16
N SER A 132 7.52 12.77 6.20
CA SER A 132 6.97 11.44 5.87
C SER A 132 5.93 10.99 6.88
N LEU A 133 6.14 11.25 8.18
CA LEU A 133 5.17 10.95 9.24
C LEU A 133 3.94 11.88 9.16
N ALA A 134 4.10 13.13 8.76
CA ALA A 134 2.98 14.05 8.58
C ALA A 134 2.10 13.70 7.38
N PHE A 135 2.62 12.95 6.41
CA PHE A 135 1.86 12.39 5.28
C PHE A 135 1.02 11.16 5.70
N ALA A 136 1.51 10.36 6.65
CA ALA A 136 0.87 9.11 7.09
C ALA A 136 -0.38 9.36 7.92
#